data_02f09adbb5b3bd37a6a95ac2aa6d8efe
#
_entry.id   02f09adbb5b3bd37a6a95ac2aa6d8efe
#
_cell.length_a   1.000
_cell.length_b   1.000
_cell.length_c   1.000
_cell.angle_alpha   90.00
_cell.angle_beta   90.00
_cell.angle_gamma   90.00
#
_symmetry.space_group_name_H-M   'P 1'
#
loop_
_entity.id
_entity.type
_entity.pdbx_description
1 polymer ?
#
loop_
_entity_poly.entity_id
_entity_poly.type
_entity_poly.pdbx_seq_one_letter_code
_entity_poly.pdbx_strand_id
1 'polypeptide(L)'
;MKDILFPIYKLFCVQFPTWINCLRSGLPYDSTWKVEGKPYIIKRKWYEKIFAHHYGGTLTIGRNFSCKNKVNSNSIGLIQPCVFDIAIDGSSIVIGNNVGISGSTINAASSIVIENNVAIGSGCIITDTDSHPIEYSARMTDDNSKTKTAPIIIKEGAFIGARCIVMKGVTIGTHSVIGAGSVVTKSIPDNCIACGNPAKVVKQL
;
A
#
# COMPACT_ATOMS: atom_id res chain seq x y z
N MET A 1 14.68 3.94 36.36
CA MET A 1 13.48 4.70 35.96
C MET A 1 13.18 4.61 34.46
N LYS A 2 14.15 4.76 33.56
CA LYS A 2 13.93 4.59 32.11
C LYS A 2 13.42 3.19 31.72
N ASP A 3 13.92 2.14 32.36
CA ASP A 3 13.60 0.74 32.03
C ASP A 3 12.16 0.32 32.41
N ILE A 4 11.54 1.03 33.33
CA ILE A 4 10.13 0.81 33.74
C ILE A 4 9.18 1.74 32.95
N LEU A 5 9.59 2.98 32.70
CA LEU A 5 8.74 3.96 32.00
C LEU A 5 8.59 3.64 30.50
N PHE A 6 9.62 3.07 29.87
CA PHE A 6 9.58 2.75 28.43
C PHE A 6 8.56 1.65 28.09
N PRO A 7 8.48 0.51 28.81
CA PRO A 7 7.42 -0.48 28.58
C PRO A 7 6.01 0.07 28.79
N ILE A 8 5.81 0.90 29.83
CA ILE A 8 4.52 1.53 30.11
C ILE A 8 4.13 2.51 28.99
N TYR A 9 5.06 3.36 28.58
CA TYR A 9 4.86 4.25 27.42
C TYR A 9 4.52 3.46 26.15
N LYS A 10 5.27 2.40 25.85
CA LYS A 10 5.03 1.55 24.68
C LYS A 10 3.63 0.94 24.72
N LEU A 11 3.19 0.44 25.88
CA LEU A 11 1.88 -0.16 26.04
C LEU A 11 0.75 0.86 25.78
N PHE A 12 0.77 1.99 26.46
CA PHE A 12 -0.34 2.96 26.43
C PHE A 12 -0.29 3.91 25.23
N CYS A 13 0.90 4.31 24.79
CA CYS A 13 1.03 5.30 23.71
C CYS A 13 1.19 4.70 22.32
N VAL A 14 1.54 3.42 22.21
CA VAL A 14 1.74 2.75 20.92
C VAL A 14 0.84 1.54 20.76
N GLN A 15 0.95 0.55 21.63
CA GLN A 15 0.27 -0.74 21.45
C GLN A 15 -1.25 -0.64 21.61
N PHE A 16 -1.74 0.01 22.65
CA PHE A 16 -3.18 0.17 22.89
C PHE A 16 -3.88 0.99 21.79
N PRO A 17 -3.37 2.16 21.37
CA PRO A 17 -3.92 2.85 20.20
C PRO A 17 -3.83 2.04 18.91
N THR A 18 -2.75 1.29 18.71
CA THR A 18 -2.60 0.40 17.53
C THR A 18 -3.68 -0.68 17.54
N TRP A 19 -3.88 -1.35 18.67
CA TRP A 19 -4.92 -2.37 18.85
C TRP A 19 -6.33 -1.83 18.54
N ILE A 20 -6.68 -0.65 19.08
CA ILE A 20 -7.98 0.00 18.80
C ILE A 20 -8.12 0.31 17.29
N ASN A 21 -7.08 0.85 16.67
CA ASN A 21 -7.12 1.19 15.24
C ASN A 21 -7.23 -0.05 14.35
N CYS A 22 -6.55 -1.14 14.69
CA CYS A 22 -6.69 -2.43 14.02
C CYS A 22 -8.10 -2.98 14.16
N LEU A 23 -8.65 -3.01 15.38
CA LEU A 23 -10.02 -3.47 15.64
C LEU A 23 -11.05 -2.67 14.81
N ARG A 24 -10.95 -1.33 14.81
CA ARG A 24 -11.86 -0.44 14.06
C ARG A 24 -11.73 -0.58 12.55
N SER A 25 -10.60 -1.06 12.04
CA SER A 25 -10.32 -1.23 10.61
C SER A 25 -10.58 -2.66 10.12
N GLY A 26 -10.78 -3.61 11.04
CA GLY A 26 -10.84 -5.04 10.71
C GLY A 26 -9.48 -5.63 10.30
N LEU A 27 -8.36 -4.98 10.66
CA LEU A 27 -7.03 -5.55 10.54
C LEU A 27 -6.77 -6.56 11.66
N PRO A 28 -6.04 -7.65 11.42
CA PRO A 28 -5.48 -8.46 12.49
C PRO A 28 -4.53 -7.60 13.33
N TYR A 29 -4.44 -7.85 14.61
CA TYR A 29 -3.51 -7.14 15.49
C TYR A 29 -2.21 -7.93 15.63
N ASP A 30 -1.09 -7.25 15.49
CA ASP A 30 0.23 -7.73 15.86
C ASP A 30 0.89 -6.72 16.80
N SER A 31 1.47 -7.18 17.91
CA SER A 31 2.09 -6.34 18.95
C SER A 31 3.34 -5.58 18.47
N THR A 32 3.90 -5.95 17.34
CA THR A 32 5.05 -5.26 16.72
C THR A 32 4.63 -4.08 15.85
N TRP A 33 3.34 -3.95 15.53
CA TRP A 33 2.84 -2.90 14.64
C TRP A 33 2.70 -1.56 15.33
N LYS A 34 2.75 -0.50 14.50
CA LYS A 34 2.44 0.87 14.87
C LYS A 34 1.45 1.46 13.87
N VAL A 35 0.15 1.48 14.24
CA VAL A 35 -0.92 2.01 13.40
C VAL A 35 -1.47 3.30 14.00
N GLU A 36 -1.11 4.44 13.45
CA GLU A 36 -1.53 5.77 13.87
C GLU A 36 -2.77 6.23 13.09
N GLY A 37 -3.95 6.17 13.73
CA GLY A 37 -5.24 6.44 13.09
C GLY A 37 -5.81 5.21 12.37
N LYS A 38 -7.02 5.34 11.84
CA LYS A 38 -7.75 4.25 11.21
C LYS A 38 -7.46 4.17 9.71
N PRO A 39 -6.82 3.10 9.18
CA PRO A 39 -6.76 2.85 7.75
C PRO A 39 -8.11 2.36 7.24
N TYR A 40 -8.34 2.48 5.93
CA TYR A 40 -9.51 1.90 5.27
C TYR A 40 -9.14 0.61 4.56
N ILE A 41 -9.96 -0.44 4.79
CA ILE A 41 -9.87 -1.70 4.05
C ILE A 41 -11.14 -1.85 3.26
N ILE A 42 -11.01 -1.82 1.94
CA ILE A 42 -12.12 -1.99 1.02
C ILE A 42 -12.20 -3.47 0.67
N LYS A 43 -13.28 -4.09 1.12
CA LYS A 43 -13.67 -5.47 0.78
C LYS A 43 -15.06 -5.45 0.21
N ARG A 44 -15.44 -6.52 -0.50
CA ARG A 44 -16.81 -6.67 -0.98
C ARG A 44 -17.82 -6.56 0.16
N LYS A 45 -18.90 -5.83 -0.04
CA LYS A 45 -19.97 -5.62 0.96
C LYS A 45 -20.62 -6.94 1.35
N TRP A 46 -21.10 -7.06 2.61
CA TRP A 46 -21.66 -8.31 3.14
C TRP A 46 -22.85 -8.86 2.35
N TYR A 47 -23.71 -8.01 1.81
CA TYR A 47 -24.86 -8.42 1.01
C TYR A 47 -24.44 -8.96 -0.37
N GLU A 48 -23.34 -8.48 -0.96
CA GLU A 48 -22.77 -9.02 -2.19
C GLU A 48 -22.22 -10.44 -1.97
N LYS A 49 -21.69 -10.72 -0.77
CA LYS A 49 -21.21 -12.05 -0.39
C LYS A 49 -22.29 -13.11 -0.37
N ILE A 50 -23.52 -12.73 0.03
CA ILE A 50 -24.67 -13.68 0.09
C ILE A 50 -25.04 -14.18 -1.30
N PHE A 51 -24.95 -13.32 -2.31
CA PHE A 51 -25.38 -13.65 -3.67
C PHE A 51 -24.25 -14.15 -4.59
N ALA A 52 -23.01 -13.79 -4.32
CA ALA A 52 -21.90 -14.03 -5.24
C ALA A 52 -20.97 -15.19 -4.85
N HIS A 53 -21.09 -15.78 -3.67
CA HIS A 53 -20.17 -16.81 -3.13
C HIS A 53 -18.68 -16.40 -3.11
N HIS A 54 -18.37 -15.12 -3.28
CA HIS A 54 -17.01 -14.58 -3.33
C HIS A 54 -16.79 -13.57 -2.20
N TYR A 55 -15.59 -13.51 -1.66
CA TYR A 55 -15.29 -12.77 -0.42
C TYR A 55 -14.29 -11.62 -0.59
N GLY A 56 -13.93 -11.28 -1.83
CA GLY A 56 -12.86 -10.35 -2.15
C GLY A 56 -11.47 -10.99 -1.98
N GLY A 57 -10.45 -10.14 -2.02
CA GLY A 57 -9.07 -10.57 -1.97
C GLY A 57 -8.52 -10.80 -0.57
N THR A 58 -7.23 -11.06 -0.50
CA THR A 58 -6.47 -11.31 0.73
C THR A 58 -5.52 -10.16 1.04
N LEU A 59 -5.39 -9.81 2.32
CA LEU A 59 -4.40 -8.86 2.83
C LEU A 59 -3.55 -9.57 3.90
N THR A 60 -2.25 -9.71 3.60
CA THR A 60 -1.27 -10.29 4.52
C THR A 60 -0.24 -9.22 4.90
N ILE A 61 0.08 -9.10 6.17
CA ILE A 61 1.00 -8.08 6.69
C ILE A 61 2.00 -8.74 7.65
N GLY A 62 3.28 -8.51 7.43
CA GLY A 62 4.38 -9.00 8.25
C GLY A 62 4.57 -8.23 9.55
N ARG A 63 5.69 -8.51 10.24
CA ARG A 63 6.03 -7.88 11.53
C ARG A 63 6.55 -6.45 11.37
N ASN A 64 6.51 -5.67 12.45
CA ASN A 64 6.99 -4.29 12.52
C ASN A 64 6.37 -3.36 11.47
N PHE A 65 5.14 -3.61 11.08
CA PHE A 65 4.40 -2.75 10.16
C PHE A 65 4.08 -1.40 10.80
N SER A 66 4.31 -0.32 10.05
CA SER A 66 3.97 1.05 10.47
C SER A 66 3.02 1.70 9.46
N CYS A 67 1.88 2.17 9.94
CA CYS A 67 0.84 2.77 9.11
C CYS A 67 0.41 4.12 9.69
N LYS A 68 0.66 5.21 8.96
CA LYS A 68 0.30 6.58 9.38
C LYS A 68 -0.98 7.03 8.68
N ASN A 69 -2.01 7.37 9.44
CA ASN A 69 -3.35 7.69 8.94
C ASN A 69 -3.92 9.02 9.47
N LYS A 70 -3.17 9.75 10.30
CA LYS A 70 -3.58 11.07 10.82
C LYS A 70 -2.80 12.16 10.10
N VAL A 71 -3.46 13.27 9.77
CA VAL A 71 -2.87 14.41 9.03
C VAL A 71 -1.53 14.86 9.63
N ASN A 72 -1.43 14.91 10.95
CA ASN A 72 -0.25 15.38 11.67
C ASN A 72 0.75 14.27 12.07
N SER A 73 0.56 13.04 11.60
CA SER A 73 1.48 11.92 11.91
C SER A 73 2.68 11.85 10.97
N ASN A 74 2.73 12.71 9.94
CA ASN A 74 3.83 12.81 9.00
C ASN A 74 4.18 14.29 8.76
N SER A 75 5.47 14.65 8.75
CA SER A 75 5.95 16.02 8.63
C SER A 75 5.55 16.75 7.34
N ILE A 76 5.31 16.01 6.26
CA ILE A 76 4.83 16.57 4.98
C ILE A 76 3.30 16.52 4.85
N GLY A 77 2.61 16.10 5.91
CA GLY A 77 1.16 15.96 5.95
C GLY A 77 0.62 14.74 5.21
N LEU A 78 -0.61 14.38 5.53
CA LEU A 78 -1.37 13.33 4.81
C LEU A 78 -2.59 13.98 4.17
N ILE A 79 -2.87 13.60 2.92
CA ILE A 79 -4.10 14.00 2.23
C ILE A 79 -5.26 13.08 2.58
N GLN A 80 -4.95 11.83 2.92
CA GLN A 80 -5.91 10.77 3.25
C GLN A 80 -5.28 9.74 4.20
N PRO A 81 -6.06 8.91 4.87
CA PRO A 81 -5.58 7.68 5.51
C PRO A 81 -5.07 6.67 4.48
N CYS A 82 -4.31 5.67 4.92
CA CYS A 82 -3.98 4.53 4.06
C CYS A 82 -5.25 3.78 3.66
N VAL A 83 -5.30 3.38 2.39
CA VAL A 83 -6.39 2.58 1.81
C VAL A 83 -5.78 1.29 1.25
N PHE A 84 -6.31 0.15 1.68
CA PHE A 84 -5.99 -1.16 1.13
C PHE A 84 -7.24 -1.69 0.44
N ASP A 85 -7.25 -1.62 -0.88
CA ASP A 85 -8.38 -2.08 -1.69
C ASP A 85 -8.11 -3.48 -2.22
N ILE A 86 -8.93 -4.43 -1.78
CA ILE A 86 -8.92 -5.84 -2.16
C ILE A 86 -10.35 -6.33 -2.46
N ALA A 87 -11.16 -5.46 -3.07
CA ALA A 87 -12.56 -5.77 -3.36
C ALA A 87 -12.73 -6.82 -4.46
N ILE A 88 -11.74 -7.01 -5.33
CA ILE A 88 -11.78 -8.00 -6.41
C ILE A 88 -11.44 -9.40 -5.86
N ASP A 89 -12.25 -10.39 -6.23
CA ASP A 89 -12.02 -11.78 -5.83
C ASP A 89 -10.72 -12.33 -6.42
N GLY A 90 -9.96 -13.04 -5.59
CA GLY A 90 -8.66 -13.58 -5.96
C GLY A 90 -7.53 -12.54 -5.97
N SER A 91 -7.81 -11.24 -5.76
CA SER A 91 -6.77 -10.25 -5.60
C SER A 91 -5.98 -10.43 -4.30
N SER A 92 -4.75 -9.93 -4.26
CA SER A 92 -3.93 -10.04 -3.07
C SER A 92 -3.03 -8.82 -2.84
N ILE A 93 -2.90 -8.44 -1.58
CA ILE A 93 -1.86 -7.51 -1.11
C ILE A 93 -1.04 -8.26 -0.06
N VAL A 94 0.26 -8.41 -0.34
CA VAL A 94 1.22 -9.02 0.58
C VAL A 94 2.24 -7.96 0.99
N ILE A 95 2.33 -7.69 2.28
CA ILE A 95 3.25 -6.72 2.88
C ILE A 95 4.22 -7.48 3.77
N GLY A 96 5.51 -7.34 3.52
CA GLY A 96 6.59 -7.97 4.27
C GLY A 96 6.82 -7.35 5.66
N ASN A 97 7.97 -7.68 6.23
CA ASN A 97 8.37 -7.17 7.54
C ASN A 97 9.00 -5.77 7.46
N ASN A 98 8.93 -4.99 8.53
CA ASN A 98 9.53 -3.66 8.67
C ASN A 98 9.06 -2.67 7.59
N VAL A 99 7.83 -2.77 7.11
CA VAL A 99 7.29 -1.88 6.08
C VAL A 99 6.61 -0.69 6.71
N GLY A 100 6.90 0.50 6.18
CA GLY A 100 6.28 1.76 6.58
C GLY A 100 5.46 2.39 5.46
N ILE A 101 4.20 2.73 5.71
CA ILE A 101 3.30 3.36 4.74
C ILE A 101 2.65 4.60 5.37
N SER A 102 2.60 5.70 4.63
CA SER A 102 1.98 6.94 5.10
C SER A 102 0.89 7.40 4.13
N GLY A 103 -0.40 7.41 4.54
CA GLY A 103 -1.51 8.01 3.81
C GLY A 103 -1.60 7.68 2.33
N SER A 104 -1.36 6.44 1.95
CA SER A 104 -1.26 5.98 0.56
C SER A 104 -2.32 4.94 0.22
N THR A 105 -2.68 4.84 -1.06
CA THR A 105 -3.61 3.83 -1.58
C THR A 105 -2.84 2.68 -2.21
N ILE A 106 -3.15 1.46 -1.78
CA ILE A 106 -2.71 0.21 -2.40
C ILE A 106 -3.97 -0.48 -2.92
N ASN A 107 -4.12 -0.49 -4.24
CA ASN A 107 -5.32 -1.00 -4.92
C ASN A 107 -4.95 -2.23 -5.77
N ALA A 108 -5.39 -3.40 -5.33
CA ALA A 108 -5.12 -4.67 -5.97
C ALA A 108 -6.38 -5.25 -6.64
N ALA A 109 -6.30 -5.43 -7.94
CA ALA A 109 -7.25 -6.22 -8.74
C ALA A 109 -6.67 -7.60 -9.11
N SER A 110 -5.35 -7.75 -9.01
CA SER A 110 -4.59 -8.98 -9.23
C SER A 110 -3.68 -9.25 -8.02
N SER A 111 -2.45 -8.71 -8.03
CA SER A 111 -1.50 -8.95 -6.95
C SER A 111 -0.53 -7.80 -6.76
N ILE A 112 -0.38 -7.35 -5.51
CA ILE A 112 0.66 -6.38 -5.13
C ILE A 112 1.50 -6.98 -4.01
N VAL A 113 2.80 -7.10 -4.25
CA VAL A 113 3.78 -7.59 -3.28
C VAL A 113 4.70 -6.44 -2.89
N ILE A 114 4.76 -6.15 -1.60
CA ILE A 114 5.68 -5.20 -0.98
C ILE A 114 6.59 -6.02 -0.06
N GLU A 115 7.85 -6.15 -0.45
CA GLU A 115 8.81 -6.98 0.29
C GLU A 115 9.26 -6.32 1.61
N ASN A 116 10.25 -6.90 2.28
CA ASN A 116 10.72 -6.41 3.57
C ASN A 116 11.42 -5.04 3.47
N ASN A 117 11.44 -4.31 4.56
CA ASN A 117 12.21 -3.06 4.73
C ASN A 117 11.83 -1.94 3.74
N VAL A 118 10.63 -1.99 3.14
CA VAL A 118 10.15 -0.98 2.19
C VAL A 118 9.55 0.21 2.93
N ALA A 119 9.84 1.42 2.43
CA ALA A 119 9.23 2.65 2.89
C ALA A 119 8.41 3.31 1.77
N ILE A 120 7.14 3.64 2.06
CA ILE A 120 6.23 4.31 1.12
C ILE A 120 5.82 5.65 1.71
N GLY A 121 6.18 6.70 1.01
CA GLY A 121 5.92 8.10 1.34
C GLY A 121 4.43 8.44 1.36
N SER A 122 4.12 9.67 1.74
CA SER A 122 2.74 10.16 1.86
C SER A 122 2.06 10.34 0.51
N GLY A 123 0.80 9.91 0.40
CA GLY A 123 -0.07 10.19 -0.74
C GLY A 123 0.30 9.44 -2.03
N CYS A 124 0.99 8.31 -1.94
CA CYS A 124 1.25 7.45 -3.08
C CYS A 124 0.00 6.69 -3.52
N ILE A 125 -0.06 6.36 -4.81
CA ILE A 125 -1.05 5.46 -5.41
C ILE A 125 -0.29 4.31 -6.05
N ILE A 126 -0.56 3.09 -5.59
CA ILE A 126 0.00 1.86 -6.13
C ILE A 126 -1.19 1.03 -6.62
N THR A 127 -1.31 0.88 -7.94
CA THR A 127 -2.47 0.20 -8.54
C THR A 127 -2.04 -0.74 -9.65
N ASP A 128 -2.47 -1.99 -9.56
CA ASP A 128 -2.16 -3.05 -10.52
C ASP A 128 -3.21 -3.18 -11.64
N THR A 129 -4.09 -2.21 -11.77
CA THR A 129 -5.21 -2.22 -12.72
C THR A 129 -5.37 -0.89 -13.45
N ASP A 130 -5.95 -0.92 -14.64
CA ASP A 130 -6.44 0.27 -15.34
C ASP A 130 -7.78 0.78 -14.77
N SER A 131 -8.41 0.04 -13.86
CA SER A 131 -9.73 0.28 -13.27
C SER A 131 -10.89 0.27 -14.28
N HIS A 132 -10.65 0.64 -15.52
CA HIS A 132 -11.61 0.63 -16.64
C HIS A 132 -10.93 0.19 -17.94
N PRO A 133 -11.67 -0.34 -18.92
CA PRO A 133 -11.13 -0.63 -20.25
C PRO A 133 -10.56 0.62 -20.91
N ILE A 134 -9.38 0.50 -21.55
CA ILE A 134 -8.79 1.61 -22.31
C ILE A 134 -9.58 1.83 -23.61
N GLU A 135 -10.15 0.78 -24.18
CA GLU A 135 -10.94 0.84 -25.41
C GLU A 135 -12.26 1.62 -25.20
N TYR A 136 -12.50 2.63 -26.04
CA TYR A 136 -13.69 3.47 -25.94
C TYR A 136 -15.00 2.69 -25.97
N SER A 137 -15.14 1.75 -26.95
CA SER A 137 -16.36 0.94 -27.11
C SER A 137 -16.69 0.10 -25.88
N ALA A 138 -15.65 -0.50 -25.25
CA ALA A 138 -15.82 -1.29 -24.03
C ALA A 138 -16.26 -0.43 -22.84
N ARG A 139 -15.74 0.80 -22.71
CA ARG A 139 -16.19 1.73 -21.67
C ARG A 139 -17.63 2.16 -21.83
N MET A 140 -18.10 2.34 -23.09
CA MET A 140 -19.48 2.76 -23.35
C MET A 140 -20.51 1.64 -23.10
N THR A 141 -20.07 0.41 -23.10
CA THR A 141 -20.91 -0.77 -22.82
C THR A 141 -20.66 -1.39 -21.45
N ASP A 142 -19.83 -0.74 -20.59
CA ASP A 142 -19.43 -1.24 -19.28
C ASP A 142 -18.82 -2.67 -19.33
N ASP A 143 -18.17 -3.00 -20.45
CA ASP A 143 -17.50 -4.30 -20.63
C ASP A 143 -16.17 -4.34 -19.85
N ASN A 144 -16.27 -4.49 -18.54
CA ASN A 144 -15.13 -4.53 -17.63
C ASN A 144 -14.23 -5.78 -17.82
N SER A 145 -14.65 -6.78 -18.62
CA SER A 145 -13.80 -7.94 -18.95
C SER A 145 -12.53 -7.55 -19.70
N LYS A 146 -12.52 -6.39 -20.34
CA LYS A 146 -11.36 -5.83 -21.06
C LYS A 146 -10.46 -4.95 -20.19
N THR A 147 -10.77 -4.76 -18.93
CA THR A 147 -9.89 -4.05 -17.98
C THR A 147 -8.61 -4.85 -17.75
N LYS A 148 -7.47 -4.23 -18.05
CA LYS A 148 -6.17 -4.92 -17.91
C LYS A 148 -5.62 -4.76 -16.50
N THR A 149 -5.08 -5.87 -15.99
CA THR A 149 -4.35 -5.94 -14.73
C THR A 149 -2.96 -6.55 -14.97
N ALA A 150 -1.99 -6.18 -14.13
CA ALA A 150 -0.67 -6.83 -14.12
C ALA A 150 -0.03 -6.63 -12.73
N PRO A 151 0.55 -7.69 -12.15
CA PRO A 151 1.09 -7.64 -10.79
C PRO A 151 2.14 -6.56 -10.59
N ILE A 152 2.22 -6.01 -9.37
CA ILE A 152 3.27 -5.08 -8.93
C ILE A 152 4.13 -5.76 -7.89
N ILE A 153 5.45 -5.57 -7.99
CA ILE A 153 6.42 -6.02 -7.00
C ILE A 153 7.28 -4.83 -6.57
N ILE A 154 7.28 -4.51 -5.29
CA ILE A 154 8.20 -3.55 -4.69
C ILE A 154 9.19 -4.36 -3.85
N LYS A 155 10.42 -4.47 -4.36
CA LYS A 155 11.45 -5.33 -3.76
C LYS A 155 12.03 -4.75 -2.49
N GLU A 156 12.74 -5.61 -1.79
CA GLU A 156 13.34 -5.34 -0.47
C GLU A 156 14.11 -4.02 -0.45
N GLY A 157 13.92 -3.25 0.63
CA GLY A 157 14.65 -2.02 0.90
C GLY A 157 14.35 -0.86 -0.06
N ALA A 158 13.36 -1.01 -0.96
CA ALA A 158 12.98 0.08 -1.85
C ALA A 158 12.34 1.24 -1.07
N PHE A 159 12.61 2.47 -1.52
CA PHE A 159 11.99 3.68 -0.98
C PHE A 159 11.18 4.41 -2.05
N ILE A 160 9.89 4.54 -1.82
CA ILE A 160 8.98 5.29 -2.69
C ILE A 160 8.75 6.66 -2.09
N GLY A 161 9.20 7.72 -2.76
CA GLY A 161 9.00 9.10 -2.36
C GLY A 161 7.51 9.48 -2.31
N ALA A 162 7.20 10.58 -1.63
CA ALA A 162 5.81 11.02 -1.48
C ALA A 162 5.14 11.34 -2.83
N ARG A 163 3.82 11.10 -2.92
CA ARG A 163 2.99 11.43 -4.09
C ARG A 163 3.41 10.73 -5.38
N CYS A 164 4.04 9.56 -5.28
CA CYS A 164 4.33 8.74 -6.44
C CYS A 164 3.11 7.94 -6.89
N ILE A 165 3.04 7.67 -8.20
CA ILE A 165 2.08 6.73 -8.78
C ILE A 165 2.87 5.56 -9.34
N VAL A 166 2.55 4.33 -8.90
CA VAL A 166 3.13 3.09 -9.42
C VAL A 166 2.05 2.34 -10.17
N MET A 167 2.29 2.13 -11.47
CA MET A 167 1.32 1.54 -12.38
C MET A 167 1.48 0.02 -12.46
N LYS A 168 0.44 -0.64 -12.95
CA LYS A 168 0.39 -2.08 -13.17
C LYS A 168 1.60 -2.63 -13.92
N GLY A 169 2.04 -3.84 -13.58
CA GLY A 169 3.14 -4.57 -14.23
C GLY A 169 4.54 -4.07 -13.85
N VAL A 170 4.65 -3.12 -12.91
CA VAL A 170 5.93 -2.56 -12.50
C VAL A 170 6.58 -3.42 -11.41
N THR A 171 7.87 -3.69 -11.59
CA THR A 171 8.77 -4.14 -10.52
C THR A 171 9.70 -2.99 -10.14
N ILE A 172 9.72 -2.59 -8.87
CA ILE A 172 10.72 -1.67 -8.33
C ILE A 172 11.82 -2.50 -7.70
N GLY A 173 13.04 -2.31 -8.16
CA GLY A 173 14.22 -3.09 -7.78
C GLY A 173 14.63 -2.91 -6.33
N THR A 174 15.40 -3.87 -5.85
CA THR A 174 15.97 -3.90 -4.48
C THR A 174 16.79 -2.64 -4.22
N HIS A 175 16.61 -2.03 -3.03
CA HIS A 175 17.29 -0.83 -2.55
C HIS A 175 17.15 0.39 -3.48
N SER A 176 16.22 0.38 -4.43
CA SER A 176 16.02 1.51 -5.35
C SER A 176 15.15 2.58 -4.72
N VAL A 177 15.38 3.81 -5.14
CA VAL A 177 14.68 4.99 -4.66
C VAL A 177 13.87 5.62 -5.78
N ILE A 178 12.58 5.85 -5.54
CA ILE A 178 11.71 6.61 -6.43
C ILE A 178 11.55 8.01 -5.88
N GLY A 179 12.00 9.01 -6.63
CA GLY A 179 11.88 10.42 -6.27
C GLY A 179 10.42 10.85 -6.13
N ALA A 180 10.14 11.75 -5.18
CA ALA A 180 8.78 12.22 -4.92
C ALA A 180 8.09 12.80 -6.18
N GLY A 181 6.76 12.58 -6.30
CA GLY A 181 5.97 13.05 -7.43
C GLY A 181 6.15 12.28 -8.74
N SER A 182 6.86 11.15 -8.73
CA SER A 182 7.13 10.37 -9.93
C SER A 182 5.95 9.49 -10.35
N VAL A 183 5.83 9.23 -11.66
CA VAL A 183 4.89 8.26 -12.23
C VAL A 183 5.68 7.09 -12.83
N VAL A 184 5.68 5.96 -12.15
CA VAL A 184 6.44 4.76 -12.54
C VAL A 184 5.57 3.90 -13.45
N THR A 185 5.89 3.89 -14.74
CA THR A 185 5.17 3.16 -15.80
C THR A 185 5.95 1.97 -16.34
N LYS A 186 7.23 1.83 -15.95
CA LYS A 186 8.13 0.73 -16.34
C LYS A 186 8.93 0.30 -15.12
N SER A 187 9.34 -0.96 -15.10
CA SER A 187 10.16 -1.52 -14.04
C SER A 187 11.48 -0.75 -13.87
N ILE A 188 11.89 -0.61 -12.62
CA ILE A 188 13.12 0.08 -12.21
C ILE A 188 14.12 -0.98 -11.74
N PRO A 189 15.37 -0.96 -12.23
CA PRO A 189 16.41 -1.89 -11.82
C PRO A 189 16.76 -1.78 -10.33
N ASP A 190 17.51 -2.75 -9.81
CA ASP A 190 18.03 -2.73 -8.45
C ASP A 190 19.07 -1.60 -8.27
N ASN A 191 19.21 -1.09 -7.05
CA ASN A 191 20.24 -0.15 -6.61
C ASN A 191 20.33 1.14 -7.45
N CYS A 192 19.19 1.76 -7.78
CA CYS A 192 19.20 3.01 -8.53
C CYS A 192 18.19 4.02 -8.01
N ILE A 193 18.38 5.28 -8.42
CA ILE A 193 17.42 6.35 -8.20
C ILE A 193 16.72 6.60 -9.53
N ALA A 194 15.37 6.60 -9.49
CA ALA A 194 14.53 6.95 -10.62
C ALA A 194 13.56 8.07 -10.24
N CYS A 195 13.30 9.00 -11.14
CA CYS A 195 12.34 10.08 -10.90
C CYS A 195 11.71 10.60 -12.20
N GLY A 196 10.64 11.37 -12.05
CA GLY A 196 9.96 12.06 -13.15
C GLY A 196 8.63 11.43 -13.57
N ASN A 197 8.02 11.98 -14.61
CA ASN A 197 6.79 11.49 -15.24
C ASN A 197 6.99 11.43 -16.77
N PRO A 198 7.17 10.25 -17.37
CA PRO A 198 7.37 8.96 -16.69
C PRO A 198 8.73 8.88 -15.97
N ALA A 199 8.79 8.10 -14.91
CA ALA A 199 10.01 7.91 -14.14
C ALA A 199 11.13 7.25 -14.98
N LYS A 200 12.33 7.80 -14.88
CA LYS A 200 13.55 7.29 -15.53
C LYS A 200 14.67 7.17 -14.50
N VAL A 201 15.54 6.19 -14.67
CA VAL A 201 16.76 6.07 -13.85
C VAL A 201 17.63 7.30 -14.09
N VAL A 202 17.99 7.97 -13.02
CA VAL A 202 18.83 9.18 -13.04
C VAL A 202 20.20 8.97 -12.38
N LYS A 203 20.32 7.90 -11.56
CA LYS A 203 21.58 7.56 -10.87
C LYS A 203 21.60 6.09 -10.49
N GLN A 204 22.77 5.48 -10.57
CA GLN A 204 23.07 4.18 -9.96
C GLN A 204 23.60 4.41 -8.54
N LEU A 205 23.15 3.61 -7.56
CA LEU A 205 23.56 3.69 -6.13
C LEU A 205 24.79 2.82 -5.85
#